data_3aac79dbf905054d37c3195e6ca39158
#
_entry.id   3aac79dbf905054d37c3195e6ca39158
#
_cell.length_a   1.000
_cell.length_b   1.000
_cell.length_c   1.000
_cell.angle_alpha   90.00
_cell.angle_beta   90.00
_cell.angle_gamma   90.00
#
_symmetry.space_group_name_H-M   'P 1'
#
loop_
_entity.id
_entity.type
_entity.pdbx_description
1 polymer ?
#
loop_
_entity_poly.entity_id
_entity_poly.type
_entity_poly.pdbx_seq_one_letter_code
_entity_poly.pdbx_strand_id
1 'polypeptide(L)'
;MTFPLPEGLPAGRLMGTLDGTPVMWCSERPPADPHAAWTGHQRQQAATGLLPVLCYSDVRPAPFDPAEVDAFDLEGELAESWAEYRRRRFAVSDGPPEPFDCPEDVEPWEEDPGPPFEQWPGLAPATLPGSGVDPDEAARAAFAHLVDDDPYSLTGARLGLVAAERSADIPALLDWYGGAPKTLLCALLRSWEDRFGARVLTLVGATLYVSVASPPRTREQAERVALEHLLTTADNIVDDPPTPFPRYAQSLVGAPLWRFWWD
;
A
#
# COMPACT_ATOMS: atom_id res chain seq x y z
N MET A 1 3.30 30.15 1.66
CA MET A 1 4.16 29.38 0.74
C MET A 1 3.46 29.26 -0.61
N THR A 2 4.13 29.50 -1.73
CA THR A 2 3.53 29.30 -3.06
C THR A 2 3.70 27.84 -3.42
N PHE A 3 2.60 27.16 -3.78
CA PHE A 3 2.64 25.75 -4.22
C PHE A 3 3.33 25.68 -5.60
N PRO A 4 4.42 24.90 -5.77
CA PRO A 4 5.29 24.99 -6.94
C PRO A 4 4.72 24.19 -8.11
N LEU A 5 3.63 24.67 -8.71
CA LEU A 5 3.00 24.00 -9.86
C LEU A 5 3.91 24.02 -11.10
N PRO A 6 4.08 22.87 -11.77
CA PRO A 6 4.70 22.79 -13.08
C PRO A 6 3.92 23.59 -14.14
N GLU A 7 4.62 24.07 -15.16
CA GLU A 7 3.97 24.66 -16.33
C GLU A 7 3.26 23.59 -17.18
N GLY A 8 2.21 23.99 -17.89
CA GLY A 8 1.51 23.12 -18.86
C GLY A 8 0.58 22.08 -18.24
N LEU A 9 0.23 22.22 -16.96
CA LEU A 9 -0.80 21.36 -16.35
C LEU A 9 -2.15 21.50 -17.05
N PRO A 10 -2.94 20.41 -17.17
CA PRO A 10 -4.31 20.49 -17.64
C PRO A 10 -5.19 21.29 -16.65
N ALA A 11 -6.47 21.48 -16.98
CA ALA A 11 -7.42 22.05 -16.05
C ALA A 11 -7.47 21.23 -14.75
N GLY A 12 -7.35 21.91 -13.63
CA GLY A 12 -7.27 21.30 -12.30
C GLY A 12 -7.46 22.34 -11.20
N ARG A 13 -7.43 21.88 -9.95
CA ARG A 13 -7.60 22.75 -8.80
C ARG A 13 -6.59 22.42 -7.69
N LEU A 14 -6.19 23.44 -6.97
CA LEU A 14 -5.49 23.27 -5.69
C LEU A 14 -6.49 22.82 -4.63
N MET A 15 -6.08 21.86 -3.84
CA MET A 15 -6.81 21.35 -2.67
C MET A 15 -5.91 21.52 -1.45
N GLY A 16 -6.50 21.96 -0.36
CA GLY A 16 -5.78 22.24 0.89
C GLY A 16 -6.56 21.75 2.10
N THR A 17 -5.91 21.83 3.26
CA THR A 17 -6.52 21.59 4.56
C THR A 17 -7.58 22.66 4.89
N LEU A 18 -8.33 22.48 5.96
CA LEU A 18 -9.37 23.41 6.39
C LEU A 18 -8.86 24.82 6.71
N ASP A 19 -7.60 24.95 7.10
CA ASP A 19 -6.93 26.24 7.32
C ASP A 19 -6.42 26.91 6.03
N GLY A 20 -6.64 26.27 4.87
CA GLY A 20 -6.26 26.77 3.57
C GLY A 20 -4.83 26.45 3.14
N THR A 21 -4.07 25.66 3.91
CA THR A 21 -2.73 25.21 3.51
C THR A 21 -2.81 24.29 2.30
N PRO A 22 -2.23 24.64 1.12
CA PRO A 22 -2.27 23.79 -0.06
C PRO A 22 -1.49 22.49 0.18
N VAL A 23 -2.10 21.34 -0.17
CA VAL A 23 -1.50 20.02 -0.01
C VAL A 23 -1.31 19.32 -1.35
N MET A 24 -2.28 19.49 -2.26
CA MET A 24 -2.20 18.87 -3.58
C MET A 24 -2.83 19.74 -4.67
N TRP A 25 -2.40 19.52 -5.90
CA TRP A 25 -3.16 19.88 -7.08
C TRP A 25 -3.80 18.62 -7.67
N CYS A 26 -5.06 18.71 -8.12
CA CYS A 26 -5.78 17.61 -8.71
C CYS A 26 -6.37 17.99 -10.06
N SER A 27 -6.18 17.16 -11.08
CA SER A 27 -6.78 17.37 -12.41
C SER A 27 -8.30 17.28 -12.34
N GLU A 28 -9.00 18.07 -13.16
CA GLU A 28 -10.47 18.02 -13.26
C GLU A 28 -10.98 16.74 -13.92
N ARG A 29 -10.17 16.16 -14.81
CA ARG A 29 -10.52 14.96 -15.58
C ARG A 29 -9.39 13.92 -15.45
N PRO A 30 -9.72 12.65 -15.61
CA PRO A 30 -8.71 11.61 -15.78
C PRO A 30 -7.76 11.97 -16.92
N PRO A 31 -6.46 11.73 -16.80
CA PRO A 31 -5.51 11.91 -17.89
C PRO A 31 -5.83 10.96 -19.04
N ALA A 32 -5.70 11.44 -20.28
CA ALA A 32 -5.91 10.60 -21.47
C ALA A 32 -4.89 9.46 -21.57
N ASP A 33 -3.68 9.70 -21.09
CA ASP A 33 -2.61 8.72 -20.92
C ASP A 33 -2.12 8.78 -19.47
N PRO A 34 -2.64 7.91 -18.59
CA PRO A 34 -2.25 7.88 -17.17
C PRO A 34 -0.76 7.61 -16.97
N HIS A 35 -0.17 6.73 -17.79
CA HIS A 35 1.24 6.37 -17.68
C HIS A 35 2.14 7.56 -18.03
N ALA A 36 1.91 8.23 -19.17
CA ALA A 36 2.71 9.38 -19.56
C ALA A 36 2.56 10.55 -18.57
N ALA A 37 1.33 10.80 -18.08
CA ALA A 37 1.06 11.87 -17.12
C ALA A 37 1.78 11.61 -15.79
N TRP A 38 1.60 10.42 -15.19
CA TRP A 38 2.23 10.08 -13.92
C TRP A 38 3.76 10.09 -14.01
N THR A 39 4.31 9.38 -15.01
CA THR A 39 5.76 9.27 -15.22
C THR A 39 6.41 10.63 -15.52
N GLY A 40 5.73 11.48 -16.30
CA GLY A 40 6.23 12.82 -16.63
C GLY A 40 6.40 13.68 -15.38
N HIS A 41 5.44 13.67 -14.46
CA HIS A 41 5.53 14.43 -13.20
C HIS A 41 6.47 13.79 -12.19
N GLN A 42 6.55 12.46 -12.15
CA GLN A 42 7.50 11.78 -11.28
C GLN A 42 8.96 12.17 -11.61
N ARG A 43 9.31 12.31 -12.89
CA ARG A 43 10.64 12.79 -13.31
C ARG A 43 10.93 14.25 -12.91
N GLN A 44 9.89 15.05 -12.66
CA GLN A 44 10.00 16.44 -12.24
C GLN A 44 10.02 16.60 -10.71
N GLN A 45 9.86 15.53 -9.95
CA GLN A 45 9.77 15.55 -8.49
C GLN A 45 10.94 16.30 -7.85
N ALA A 46 12.18 16.02 -8.26
CA ALA A 46 13.36 16.66 -7.70
C ALA A 46 13.36 18.21 -7.88
N ALA A 47 12.72 18.70 -8.94
CA ALA A 47 12.63 20.14 -9.22
C ALA A 47 11.41 20.81 -8.55
N THR A 48 10.31 20.05 -8.39
CA THR A 48 9.04 20.59 -7.91
C THR A 48 8.73 20.26 -6.45
N GLY A 49 9.32 19.20 -5.90
CA GLY A 49 8.94 18.66 -4.60
C GLY A 49 7.55 18.02 -4.58
N LEU A 50 6.94 17.76 -5.77
CA LEU A 50 5.60 17.20 -5.88
C LEU A 50 5.67 15.74 -6.33
N LEU A 51 4.96 14.89 -5.60
CA LEU A 51 4.80 13.47 -5.91
C LEU A 51 3.50 13.22 -6.67
N PRO A 52 3.54 12.54 -7.82
CA PRO A 52 2.33 12.17 -8.53
C PRO A 52 1.64 10.97 -7.88
N VAL A 53 0.32 10.98 -7.86
CA VAL A 53 -0.53 9.87 -7.44
C VAL A 53 -1.77 9.84 -8.34
N LEU A 54 -2.26 8.64 -8.69
CA LEU A 54 -3.62 8.56 -9.22
C LEU A 54 -4.59 8.30 -8.06
N CYS A 55 -5.64 9.09 -8.00
CA CYS A 55 -6.65 8.98 -6.95
C CYS A 55 -8.04 9.32 -7.47
N TYR A 56 -9.07 8.90 -6.74
CA TYR A 56 -10.41 9.38 -7.01
C TYR A 56 -10.65 10.78 -6.43
N SER A 57 -11.75 11.39 -6.80
CA SER A 57 -12.07 12.78 -6.44
C SER A 57 -12.56 12.97 -5.00
N ASP A 58 -12.69 11.90 -4.25
CA ASP A 58 -13.18 11.86 -2.87
C ASP A 58 -12.08 12.07 -1.81
N VAL A 59 -10.80 12.07 -2.21
CA VAL A 59 -9.69 12.39 -1.31
C VAL A 59 -9.83 13.82 -0.77
N ARG A 60 -9.48 13.99 0.51
CA ARG A 60 -9.60 15.26 1.22
C ARG A 60 -8.32 15.57 1.95
N PRO A 61 -7.58 16.62 1.56
CA PRO A 61 -6.39 17.02 2.30
C PRO A 61 -6.68 17.25 3.78
N ALA A 62 -5.86 16.66 4.64
CA ALA A 62 -5.95 16.78 6.08
C ALA A 62 -4.62 17.25 6.69
N PRO A 63 -4.65 17.86 7.89
CA PRO A 63 -3.43 18.11 8.64
C PRO A 63 -2.69 16.80 8.90
N PHE A 64 -1.39 16.81 8.70
CA PHE A 64 -0.51 15.68 8.91
C PHE A 64 0.78 16.14 9.59
N ASP A 65 1.15 15.47 10.67
CA ASP A 65 2.42 15.71 11.37
C ASP A 65 3.34 14.48 11.15
N PRO A 66 4.41 14.64 10.35
CA PRO A 66 5.38 13.58 10.15
C PRO A 66 6.01 13.06 11.45
N ALA A 67 6.12 13.90 12.48
CA ALA A 67 6.72 13.52 13.77
C ALA A 67 5.87 12.47 14.52
N GLU A 68 4.56 12.45 14.34
CA GLU A 68 3.70 11.40 14.91
C GLU A 68 4.03 10.03 14.32
N VAL A 69 4.34 9.98 13.03
CA VAL A 69 4.74 8.73 12.35
C VAL A 69 6.16 8.31 12.75
N ASP A 70 7.08 9.29 12.88
CA ASP A 70 8.46 9.00 13.31
C ASP A 70 8.53 8.48 14.75
N ALA A 71 7.59 8.90 15.60
CA ALA A 71 7.48 8.46 16.99
C ALA A 71 6.71 7.15 17.17
N PHE A 72 6.09 6.61 16.10
CA PHE A 72 5.25 5.42 16.18
C PHE A 72 6.08 4.14 16.29
N ASP A 73 5.84 3.35 17.34
CA ASP A 73 6.50 2.05 17.52
C ASP A 73 5.83 0.96 16.66
N LEU A 74 6.17 0.96 15.38
CA LEU A 74 5.64 -0.01 14.42
C LEU A 74 5.92 -1.46 14.84
N GLU A 75 7.12 -1.75 15.32
CA GLU A 75 7.50 -3.13 15.68
C GLU A 75 6.73 -3.61 16.91
N GLY A 76 6.57 -2.75 17.91
CA GLY A 76 5.75 -3.05 19.09
C GLY A 76 4.29 -3.29 18.73
N GLU A 77 3.69 -2.44 17.89
CA GLU A 77 2.30 -2.57 17.43
C GLU A 77 2.07 -3.89 16.68
N LEU A 78 2.96 -4.26 15.77
CA LEU A 78 2.85 -5.51 15.03
C LEU A 78 3.07 -6.74 15.93
N ALA A 79 3.94 -6.64 16.93
CA ALA A 79 4.13 -7.71 17.92
C ALA A 79 2.86 -7.93 18.79
N GLU A 80 2.19 -6.85 19.19
CA GLU A 80 0.91 -6.92 19.93
C GLU A 80 -0.21 -7.48 19.04
N SER A 81 -0.31 -7.01 17.79
CA SER A 81 -1.26 -7.51 16.80
C SER A 81 -1.05 -9.00 16.52
N TRP A 82 0.20 -9.46 16.44
CA TRP A 82 0.53 -10.88 16.32
C TRP A 82 0.07 -11.70 17.51
N ALA A 83 0.31 -11.22 18.73
CA ALA A 83 -0.12 -11.90 19.95
C ALA A 83 -1.65 -12.02 20.01
N GLU A 84 -2.38 -10.98 19.57
CA GLU A 84 -3.85 -11.01 19.49
C GLU A 84 -4.34 -11.96 18.40
N TYR A 85 -3.76 -11.93 17.19
CA TYR A 85 -4.08 -12.86 16.10
C TYR A 85 -3.93 -14.31 16.57
N ARG A 86 -2.83 -14.64 17.23
CA ARG A 86 -2.60 -15.99 17.77
C ARG A 86 -3.62 -16.38 18.84
N ARG A 87 -3.94 -15.47 19.75
CA ARG A 87 -4.97 -15.73 20.77
C ARG A 87 -6.32 -16.08 20.15
N ARG A 88 -6.73 -15.34 19.12
CA ARG A 88 -7.99 -15.60 18.41
C ARG A 88 -7.95 -16.90 17.61
N ARG A 89 -6.88 -17.16 16.89
CA ARG A 89 -6.75 -18.36 16.04
C ARG A 89 -6.69 -19.65 16.88
N PHE A 90 -6.09 -19.61 18.06
CA PHE A 90 -5.94 -20.75 18.95
C PHE A 90 -6.87 -20.69 20.17
N ALA A 91 -7.79 -19.75 20.22
CA ALA A 91 -8.88 -19.81 21.17
C ALA A 91 -9.65 -21.11 20.94
N VAL A 92 -9.63 -21.99 21.95
CA VAL A 92 -10.35 -23.27 21.89
C VAL A 92 -11.83 -22.93 21.75
N SER A 93 -12.42 -23.26 20.63
CA SER A 93 -13.86 -23.29 20.49
C SER A 93 -14.37 -24.35 21.49
N ASP A 94 -15.24 -23.97 22.44
CA ASP A 94 -15.83 -24.87 23.43
C ASP A 94 -16.83 -25.84 22.76
N GLY A 95 -16.36 -26.62 21.82
CA GLY A 95 -17.13 -27.66 21.12
C GLY A 95 -16.42 -28.14 19.86
N PRO A 96 -16.74 -29.36 19.38
CA PRO A 96 -16.31 -29.77 18.06
C PRO A 96 -16.90 -28.78 17.05
N PRO A 97 -16.12 -28.37 16.01
CA PRO A 97 -16.65 -27.52 14.94
C PRO A 97 -17.91 -28.19 14.38
N GLU A 98 -19.00 -27.45 14.26
CA GLU A 98 -20.18 -27.96 13.58
C GLU A 98 -19.76 -28.39 12.16
N PRO A 99 -20.15 -29.61 11.74
CA PRO A 99 -19.80 -30.05 10.38
C PRO A 99 -20.42 -29.05 9.39
N PHE A 100 -19.57 -28.29 8.71
CA PHE A 100 -20.02 -27.48 7.58
C PHE A 100 -20.35 -28.45 6.44
N ASP A 101 -21.62 -28.65 6.19
CA ASP A 101 -22.11 -29.47 5.09
C ASP A 101 -21.94 -28.66 3.80
N CYS A 102 -20.74 -28.80 3.19
CA CYS A 102 -20.43 -28.15 1.91
C CYS A 102 -21.35 -28.77 0.85
N PRO A 103 -22.14 -27.99 0.10
CA PRO A 103 -22.91 -28.52 -1.02
C PRO A 103 -22.00 -29.33 -1.98
N GLU A 104 -22.50 -30.44 -2.55
CA GLU A 104 -21.72 -31.35 -3.39
C GLU A 104 -21.11 -30.68 -4.65
N ASP A 105 -21.64 -29.53 -5.05
CA ASP A 105 -21.21 -28.73 -6.20
C ASP A 105 -20.25 -27.57 -5.83
N VAL A 106 -19.88 -27.41 -4.54
CA VAL A 106 -18.96 -26.40 -4.07
C VAL A 106 -17.64 -27.06 -3.66
N GLU A 107 -16.54 -26.68 -4.29
CA GLU A 107 -15.21 -27.14 -3.86
C GLU A 107 -14.89 -26.51 -2.48
N PRO A 108 -14.49 -27.32 -1.48
CA PRO A 108 -14.05 -26.79 -0.19
C PRO A 108 -12.86 -25.84 -0.38
N TRP A 109 -12.84 -24.77 0.41
CA TRP A 109 -11.67 -23.89 0.42
C TRP A 109 -10.41 -24.64 0.83
N GLU A 110 -9.29 -24.26 0.23
CA GLU A 110 -7.98 -24.79 0.59
C GLU A 110 -7.69 -24.48 2.08
N GLU A 111 -7.27 -25.50 2.82
CA GLU A 111 -6.92 -25.32 4.23
C GLU A 111 -5.72 -24.36 4.37
N ASP A 112 -5.89 -23.31 5.16
CA ASP A 112 -4.81 -22.38 5.47
C ASP A 112 -4.09 -22.76 6.77
N PRO A 113 -2.83 -23.24 6.69
CA PRO A 113 -2.04 -23.53 7.89
C PRO A 113 -1.66 -22.25 8.66
N GLY A 114 -1.83 -21.09 8.04
CA GLY A 114 -1.44 -19.78 8.59
C GLY A 114 0.06 -19.53 8.60
N PRO A 115 0.46 -18.41 9.25
CA PRO A 115 1.86 -18.05 9.38
C PRO A 115 2.68 -19.09 10.18
N PRO A 116 3.91 -19.44 9.73
CA PRO A 116 4.74 -20.49 10.32
C PRO A 116 5.52 -20.04 11.57
N PHE A 117 5.07 -19.01 12.29
CA PHE A 117 5.77 -18.40 13.40
C PHE A 117 5.09 -18.72 14.74
N GLU A 118 5.86 -19.18 15.72
CA GLU A 118 5.37 -19.35 17.09
C GLU A 118 5.38 -18.05 17.88
N GLN A 119 6.35 -17.18 17.59
CA GLN A 119 6.51 -15.86 18.22
C GLN A 119 6.63 -14.81 17.11
N TRP A 120 6.45 -13.53 17.45
CA TRP A 120 6.72 -12.46 16.53
C TRP A 120 8.16 -12.54 16.02
N PRO A 121 8.36 -12.68 14.69
CA PRO A 121 9.70 -12.90 14.13
C PRO A 121 10.50 -11.60 13.91
N GLY A 122 9.93 -10.45 14.30
CA GLY A 122 10.44 -9.14 13.91
C GLY A 122 10.05 -8.75 12.47
N LEU A 123 10.32 -7.51 12.12
CA LEU A 123 10.13 -7.02 10.75
C LEU A 123 10.98 -7.82 9.74
N ALA A 124 10.47 -7.99 8.53
CA ALA A 124 11.24 -8.62 7.46
C ALA A 124 12.54 -7.84 7.21
N PRO A 125 13.70 -8.50 7.10
CA PRO A 125 14.95 -7.80 6.83
C PRO A 125 14.92 -7.11 5.48
N ALA A 126 15.58 -5.96 5.37
CA ALA A 126 15.74 -5.27 4.09
C ALA A 126 16.36 -6.20 3.04
N THR A 127 15.86 -6.13 1.82
CA THR A 127 16.54 -6.76 0.70
C THR A 127 17.80 -5.95 0.41
N LEU A 128 18.98 -6.56 0.61
CA LEU A 128 20.25 -5.88 0.39
C LEU A 128 20.28 -5.26 -1.03
N PRO A 129 20.72 -4.02 -1.16
CA PRO A 129 20.82 -3.34 -2.44
C PRO A 129 21.93 -3.97 -3.29
N GLY A 130 21.62 -5.12 -3.87
CA GLY A 130 22.50 -5.82 -4.82
C GLY A 130 22.04 -5.64 -6.25
N SER A 131 20.85 -5.09 -6.44
CA SER A 131 20.23 -4.89 -7.76
C SER A 131 20.46 -3.50 -8.35
N GLY A 132 20.89 -2.52 -7.55
CA GLY A 132 21.13 -1.16 -8.04
C GLY A 132 19.93 -0.48 -8.73
N VAL A 133 18.73 -1.03 -8.58
CA VAL A 133 17.54 -0.45 -9.18
C VAL A 133 17.11 0.76 -8.35
N ASP A 134 17.07 1.90 -9.01
CA ASP A 134 16.54 3.14 -8.43
C ASP A 134 15.04 2.96 -8.10
N PRO A 135 14.60 3.24 -6.86
CA PRO A 135 13.19 3.08 -6.47
C PRO A 135 12.21 3.86 -7.36
N ASP A 136 12.61 5.01 -7.86
CA ASP A 136 11.77 5.82 -8.73
C ASP A 136 11.71 5.26 -10.16
N GLU A 137 12.78 4.59 -10.63
CA GLU A 137 12.77 3.84 -11.88
C GLU A 137 11.89 2.60 -11.77
N ALA A 138 12.00 1.86 -10.65
CA ALA A 138 11.13 0.73 -10.36
C ALA A 138 9.66 1.15 -10.29
N ALA A 139 9.36 2.29 -9.67
CA ALA A 139 8.02 2.83 -9.60
C ALA A 139 7.44 3.14 -11.00
N ARG A 140 8.23 3.72 -11.89
CA ARG A 140 7.80 3.96 -13.29
C ARG A 140 7.49 2.67 -14.03
N ALA A 141 8.35 1.65 -13.88
CA ALA A 141 8.13 0.35 -14.51
C ALA A 141 6.90 -0.37 -13.95
N ALA A 142 6.74 -0.38 -12.62
CA ALA A 142 5.59 -0.97 -11.96
C ALA A 142 4.27 -0.25 -12.33
N PHE A 143 4.31 1.08 -12.47
CA PHE A 143 3.14 1.86 -12.88
C PHE A 143 2.75 1.60 -14.34
N ALA A 144 3.72 1.44 -15.25
CA ALA A 144 3.44 1.03 -16.63
C ALA A 144 2.73 -0.33 -16.66
N HIS A 145 3.25 -1.28 -15.90
CA HIS A 145 2.65 -2.62 -15.80
C HIS A 145 1.22 -2.58 -15.23
N LEU A 146 0.99 -1.78 -14.17
CA LEU A 146 -0.35 -1.60 -13.60
C LEU A 146 -1.35 -1.04 -14.63
N VAL A 147 -0.95 -0.05 -15.44
CA VAL A 147 -1.82 0.54 -16.47
C VAL A 147 -2.17 -0.48 -17.57
N ASP A 148 -1.22 -1.35 -17.93
CA ASP A 148 -1.42 -2.36 -18.96
C ASP A 148 -2.26 -3.55 -18.46
N ASP A 149 -2.04 -4.00 -17.24
CA ASP A 149 -2.65 -5.24 -16.70
C ASP A 149 -4.01 -5.00 -16.02
N ASP A 150 -4.18 -3.87 -15.35
CA ASP A 150 -5.41 -3.54 -14.62
C ASP A 150 -5.92 -2.11 -14.90
N PRO A 151 -6.22 -1.79 -16.18
CA PRO A 151 -6.72 -0.46 -16.55
C PRO A 151 -8.08 -0.14 -15.92
N TYR A 152 -8.86 -1.16 -15.55
CA TYR A 152 -10.19 -0.98 -14.97
C TYR A 152 -10.14 -0.37 -13.58
N SER A 153 -9.19 -0.77 -12.75
CA SER A 153 -8.99 -0.20 -11.40
C SER A 153 -8.63 1.28 -11.44
N LEU A 154 -8.08 1.76 -12.57
CA LEU A 154 -7.71 3.17 -12.77
C LEU A 154 -8.81 3.99 -13.46
N THR A 155 -9.95 3.37 -13.82
CA THR A 155 -11.03 4.06 -14.54
C THR A 155 -11.60 5.21 -13.71
N GLY A 156 -11.54 6.42 -14.23
CA GLY A 156 -12.01 7.61 -13.54
C GLY A 156 -11.02 8.24 -12.56
N ALA A 157 -9.87 7.60 -12.33
CA ALA A 157 -8.82 8.15 -11.48
C ALA A 157 -8.21 9.42 -12.09
N ARG A 158 -7.92 10.39 -11.23
CA ARG A 158 -7.38 11.71 -11.59
C ARG A 158 -5.93 11.80 -11.17
N LEU A 159 -5.16 12.61 -11.87
CA LEU A 159 -3.80 12.91 -11.48
C LEU A 159 -3.79 13.90 -10.32
N GLY A 160 -3.21 13.49 -9.20
CA GLY A 160 -2.85 14.33 -8.08
C GLY A 160 -1.34 14.62 -8.08
N LEU A 161 -0.96 15.85 -7.73
CA LEU A 161 0.42 16.24 -7.44
C LEU A 161 0.47 16.68 -5.99
N VAL A 162 1.08 15.88 -5.13
CA VAL A 162 1.05 16.04 -3.67
C VAL A 162 2.38 16.62 -3.18
N ALA A 163 2.31 17.65 -2.35
CA ALA A 163 3.49 18.20 -1.67
C ALA A 163 3.84 17.31 -0.48
N ALA A 164 4.67 16.30 -0.72
CA ALA A 164 5.11 15.34 0.27
C ALA A 164 6.61 15.05 0.10
N GLU A 165 7.31 14.86 1.21
CA GLU A 165 8.71 14.45 1.19
C GLU A 165 8.85 12.97 0.86
N ARG A 166 7.92 12.16 1.35
CA ARG A 166 7.86 10.70 1.15
C ARG A 166 6.52 10.28 0.55
N SER A 167 6.55 9.35 -0.38
CA SER A 167 5.31 8.81 -0.96
C SER A 167 4.46 8.06 0.07
N ALA A 168 5.11 7.51 1.07
CA ALA A 168 4.50 6.83 2.21
C ALA A 168 3.51 7.70 3.01
N ASP A 169 3.65 9.03 2.94
CA ASP A 169 2.82 9.98 3.69
C ASP A 169 1.56 10.41 2.93
N ILE A 170 1.49 10.12 1.64
CA ILE A 170 0.38 10.53 0.77
C ILE A 170 -0.99 10.07 1.31
N PRO A 171 -1.18 8.82 1.81
CA PRO A 171 -2.48 8.41 2.34
C PRO A 171 -2.97 9.27 3.49
N ALA A 172 -2.09 9.68 4.42
CA ALA A 172 -2.48 10.55 5.53
C ALA A 172 -2.72 11.99 5.10
N LEU A 173 -1.85 12.54 4.24
CA LEU A 173 -2.00 13.89 3.67
C LEU A 173 -3.31 14.07 2.92
N LEU A 174 -3.83 13.02 2.30
CA LEU A 174 -5.07 13.04 1.53
C LEU A 174 -6.29 12.50 2.30
N ASP A 175 -6.14 12.26 3.60
CA ASP A 175 -7.20 11.66 4.44
C ASP A 175 -7.82 10.43 3.80
N TRP A 176 -7.00 9.65 3.09
CA TRP A 176 -7.47 8.48 2.39
C TRP A 176 -7.87 7.39 3.38
N TYR A 177 -9.07 6.85 3.20
CA TYR A 177 -9.58 5.78 4.03
C TYR A 177 -9.21 4.42 3.45
N GLY A 178 -8.33 3.71 4.13
CA GLY A 178 -7.88 2.38 3.75
C GLY A 178 -7.99 1.38 4.90
N GLY A 179 -9.04 1.45 5.72
CA GLY A 179 -9.29 0.44 6.77
C GLY A 179 -8.29 0.43 7.95
N ALA A 180 -7.01 0.69 7.71
CA ALA A 180 -5.99 0.77 8.76
C ALA A 180 -5.91 2.18 9.39
N PRO A 181 -5.54 2.30 10.68
CA PRO A 181 -5.21 3.60 11.27
C PRO A 181 -4.11 4.31 10.46
N LYS A 182 -4.30 5.60 10.15
CA LYS A 182 -3.41 6.34 9.23
C LYS A 182 -1.94 6.35 9.68
N THR A 183 -1.69 6.55 10.98
CA THR A 183 -0.34 6.55 11.53
C THR A 183 0.34 5.20 11.34
N LEU A 184 -0.37 4.10 11.61
CA LEU A 184 0.11 2.74 11.38
C LEU A 184 0.41 2.50 9.90
N LEU A 185 -0.52 2.87 9.00
CA LEU A 185 -0.34 2.69 7.56
C LEU A 185 0.88 3.48 7.04
N CYS A 186 1.02 4.74 7.43
CA CYS A 186 2.18 5.55 7.02
C CYS A 186 3.50 5.03 7.62
N ALA A 187 3.51 4.60 8.88
CA ALA A 187 4.69 4.00 9.50
C ALA A 187 5.12 2.71 8.78
N LEU A 188 4.15 1.87 8.41
CA LEU A 188 4.38 0.66 7.63
C LEU A 188 4.93 0.99 6.24
N LEU A 189 4.29 1.90 5.52
CA LEU A 189 4.73 2.34 4.19
C LEU A 189 6.13 2.96 4.22
N ARG A 190 6.47 3.79 5.23
CA ARG A 190 7.82 4.32 5.43
C ARG A 190 8.84 3.20 5.69
N SER A 191 8.47 2.22 6.52
CA SER A 191 9.30 1.05 6.78
C SER A 191 9.56 0.23 5.51
N TRP A 192 8.55 0.04 4.64
CA TRP A 192 8.73 -0.62 3.34
C TRP A 192 9.52 0.24 2.35
N GLU A 193 9.35 1.57 2.38
CA GLU A 193 10.15 2.50 1.59
C GLU A 193 11.64 2.36 1.93
N ASP A 194 11.98 2.30 3.23
CA ASP A 194 13.36 2.19 3.71
C ASP A 194 13.96 0.80 3.46
N ARG A 195 13.17 -0.28 3.59
CA ARG A 195 13.65 -1.66 3.49
C ARG A 195 13.62 -2.23 2.07
N PHE A 196 12.66 -1.81 1.26
CA PHE A 196 12.39 -2.40 -0.06
C PHE A 196 12.34 -1.39 -1.20
N GLY A 197 12.54 -0.11 -0.92
CA GLY A 197 12.40 0.96 -1.91
C GLY A 197 10.96 1.10 -2.42
N ALA A 198 9.98 0.92 -1.53
CA ALA A 198 8.56 1.03 -1.89
C ALA A 198 8.17 2.45 -2.28
N ARG A 199 7.19 2.61 -3.19
CA ARG A 199 6.58 3.90 -3.55
C ARG A 199 5.08 3.74 -3.72
N VAL A 200 4.30 4.63 -3.12
CA VAL A 200 2.86 4.71 -3.34
C VAL A 200 2.60 5.21 -4.76
N LEU A 201 1.80 4.48 -5.52
CA LEU A 201 1.46 4.78 -6.90
C LEU A 201 0.05 5.35 -7.04
N THR A 202 -0.92 4.71 -6.38
CA THR A 202 -2.35 5.06 -6.52
C THR A 202 -3.12 4.88 -5.22
N LEU A 203 -4.19 5.67 -5.09
CA LEU A 203 -5.21 5.57 -4.03
C LEU A 203 -6.58 5.57 -4.73
N VAL A 204 -7.09 4.40 -5.11
CA VAL A 204 -8.29 4.27 -5.92
C VAL A 204 -9.37 3.47 -5.19
N GLY A 205 -10.43 4.17 -4.75
CA GLY A 205 -11.43 3.59 -3.86
C GLY A 205 -10.78 3.08 -2.57
N ALA A 206 -11.04 1.85 -2.19
CA ALA A 206 -10.42 1.17 -1.06
C ALA A 206 -9.13 0.42 -1.44
N THR A 207 -8.51 0.73 -2.59
CA THR A 207 -7.31 0.02 -3.08
C THR A 207 -6.10 0.95 -3.12
N LEU A 208 -5.00 0.45 -2.60
CA LEU A 208 -3.66 1.06 -2.62
C LEU A 208 -2.73 0.19 -3.46
N TYR A 209 -2.03 0.78 -4.44
CA TYR A 209 -0.95 0.12 -5.17
C TYR A 209 0.41 0.72 -4.77
N VAL A 210 1.36 -0.16 -4.50
CA VAL A 210 2.72 0.19 -4.05
C VAL A 210 3.73 -0.53 -4.93
N SER A 211 4.63 0.22 -5.58
CA SER A 211 5.79 -0.39 -6.24
C SER A 211 6.84 -0.81 -5.24
N VAL A 212 7.63 -1.82 -5.59
CA VAL A 212 8.67 -2.39 -4.73
C VAL A 212 9.95 -2.59 -5.54
N ALA A 213 10.96 -1.75 -5.32
CA ALA A 213 12.22 -1.81 -6.07
C ALA A 213 13.08 -3.03 -5.73
N SER A 214 13.00 -3.48 -4.48
CA SER A 214 13.78 -4.60 -3.97
C SER A 214 12.87 -5.59 -3.23
N PRO A 215 11.99 -6.32 -3.95
CA PRO A 215 11.05 -7.26 -3.34
C PRO A 215 11.75 -8.42 -2.62
N PRO A 216 11.06 -9.14 -1.73
CA PRO A 216 11.57 -10.36 -1.10
C PRO A 216 12.14 -11.33 -2.14
N ARG A 217 13.31 -11.92 -1.84
CA ARG A 217 13.99 -12.86 -2.74
C ARG A 217 13.92 -14.29 -2.29
N THR A 218 13.61 -14.52 -1.02
CA THR A 218 13.49 -15.85 -0.43
C THR A 218 12.09 -16.02 0.16
N ARG A 219 11.68 -17.28 0.26
CA ARG A 219 10.41 -17.63 0.90
C ARG A 219 10.35 -17.12 2.34
N GLU A 220 11.42 -17.30 3.12
CA GLU A 220 11.47 -16.87 4.53
C GLU A 220 11.28 -15.35 4.67
N GLN A 221 11.92 -14.55 3.81
CA GLN A 221 11.74 -13.10 3.78
C GLN A 221 10.29 -12.74 3.39
N ALA A 222 9.74 -13.42 2.37
CA ALA A 222 8.38 -13.21 1.91
C ALA A 222 7.33 -13.60 2.96
N GLU A 223 7.56 -14.64 3.75
CA GLU A 223 6.68 -15.05 4.86
C GLU A 223 6.62 -13.97 5.95
N ARG A 224 7.73 -13.29 6.26
CA ARG A 224 7.72 -12.15 7.20
C ARG A 224 6.99 -10.94 6.64
N VAL A 225 7.20 -10.60 5.37
CA VAL A 225 6.45 -9.52 4.70
C VAL A 225 4.96 -9.86 4.64
N ALA A 226 4.61 -11.10 4.31
CA ALA A 226 3.22 -11.56 4.31
C ALA A 226 2.57 -11.46 5.69
N LEU A 227 3.34 -11.68 6.77
CA LEU A 227 2.86 -11.48 8.13
C LEU A 227 2.59 -10.00 8.43
N GLU A 228 3.47 -9.10 8.01
CA GLU A 228 3.22 -7.65 8.12
C GLU A 228 1.93 -7.27 7.38
N HIS A 229 1.70 -7.80 6.17
CA HIS A 229 0.48 -7.58 5.41
C HIS A 229 -0.76 -8.15 6.13
N LEU A 230 -0.70 -9.39 6.62
CA LEU A 230 -1.80 -10.04 7.34
C LEU A 230 -2.26 -9.23 8.56
N LEU A 231 -1.31 -8.64 9.30
CA LEU A 231 -1.60 -7.88 10.51
C LEU A 231 -2.14 -6.46 10.25
N THR A 232 -2.00 -5.96 9.03
CA THR A 232 -2.34 -4.55 8.70
C THR A 232 -3.27 -4.39 7.52
N THR A 233 -3.30 -5.37 6.60
CA THR A 233 -4.05 -5.32 5.34
C THR A 233 -4.72 -6.67 5.07
N ALA A 234 -5.35 -7.24 6.12
CA ALA A 234 -5.83 -8.62 6.14
C ALA A 234 -6.84 -8.96 5.03
N ASP A 235 -7.62 -7.99 4.56
CA ASP A 235 -8.65 -8.23 3.53
C ASP A 235 -8.07 -8.82 2.25
N ASN A 236 -6.84 -8.44 1.89
CA ASN A 236 -6.12 -9.04 0.76
C ASN A 236 -5.93 -10.56 0.85
N ILE A 237 -5.95 -11.11 2.06
CA ILE A 237 -5.55 -12.49 2.37
C ILE A 237 -6.76 -13.30 2.82
N VAL A 238 -7.69 -12.67 3.54
CA VAL A 238 -8.83 -13.33 4.17
C VAL A 238 -10.14 -13.19 3.37
N ASP A 239 -10.07 -12.58 2.20
CA ASP A 239 -11.22 -12.38 1.33
C ASP A 239 -11.80 -13.71 0.79
N ASP A 240 -12.99 -13.67 0.22
CA ASP A 240 -13.73 -14.82 -0.29
C ASP A 240 -13.46 -15.07 -1.80
N PRO A 241 -12.79 -16.17 -2.19
CA PRO A 241 -12.17 -17.19 -1.34
C PRO A 241 -10.84 -16.71 -0.72
N PRO A 242 -10.55 -17.05 0.53
CA PRO A 242 -9.30 -16.65 1.19
C PRO A 242 -8.10 -17.28 0.48
N THR A 243 -7.02 -16.49 0.40
CA THR A 243 -5.75 -17.00 -0.12
C THR A 243 -4.93 -17.59 1.02
N PRO A 244 -4.59 -18.91 1.02
CA PRO A 244 -3.78 -19.51 2.06
C PRO A 244 -2.45 -18.76 2.25
N PHE A 245 -2.06 -18.53 3.50
CA PHE A 245 -0.89 -17.74 3.86
C PHE A 245 0.39 -18.15 3.11
N PRO A 246 0.76 -19.45 2.98
CA PRO A 246 1.95 -19.84 2.23
C PRO A 246 1.91 -19.47 0.75
N ARG A 247 0.71 -19.50 0.14
CA ARG A 247 0.50 -19.14 -1.25
C ARG A 247 0.62 -17.63 -1.43
N TYR A 248 0.02 -16.86 -0.52
CA TYR A 248 0.18 -15.41 -0.50
C TYR A 248 1.64 -15.00 -0.32
N ALA A 249 2.34 -15.57 0.66
CA ALA A 249 3.77 -15.32 0.85
C ALA A 249 4.60 -15.64 -0.40
N GLN A 250 4.32 -16.78 -1.06
CA GLN A 250 5.01 -17.14 -2.29
C GLN A 250 4.79 -16.13 -3.43
N SER A 251 3.61 -15.52 -3.52
CA SER A 251 3.31 -14.52 -4.53
C SER A 251 4.09 -13.22 -4.36
N LEU A 252 4.61 -12.93 -3.16
CA LEU A 252 5.43 -11.75 -2.89
C LEU A 252 6.90 -11.91 -3.31
N VAL A 253 7.36 -13.14 -3.58
CA VAL A 253 8.74 -13.38 -4.01
C VAL A 253 8.98 -12.79 -5.40
N GLY A 254 9.83 -11.77 -5.47
CA GLY A 254 10.14 -11.07 -6.71
C GLY A 254 9.04 -10.15 -7.24
N ALA A 255 7.94 -9.96 -6.50
CA ALA A 255 6.81 -9.14 -6.93
C ALA A 255 7.15 -7.63 -6.88
N PRO A 256 7.23 -6.94 -8.03
CA PRO A 256 7.59 -5.52 -8.08
C PRO A 256 6.42 -4.59 -7.74
N LEU A 257 5.23 -5.13 -7.57
CA LEU A 257 3.99 -4.40 -7.30
C LEU A 257 3.21 -5.12 -6.23
N TRP A 258 2.83 -4.40 -5.16
CA TRP A 258 1.92 -4.88 -4.14
C TRP A 258 0.59 -4.16 -4.26
N ARG A 259 -0.51 -4.91 -4.13
CA ARG A 259 -1.87 -4.40 -4.09
C ARG A 259 -2.45 -4.66 -2.71
N PHE A 260 -3.04 -3.64 -2.11
CA PHE A 260 -3.76 -3.73 -0.85
C PHE A 260 -5.19 -3.27 -1.06
N TRP A 261 -6.11 -3.98 -0.45
CA TRP A 261 -7.52 -3.71 -0.59
C TRP A 261 -8.23 -3.92 0.76
N TRP A 262 -9.17 -3.07 1.04
CA TRP A 262 -9.98 -3.11 2.25
C TRP A 262 -11.47 -3.06 1.88
N ASP A 263 -12.32 -3.79 2.65
CA ASP A 263 -13.77 -3.79 2.51
C ASP A 263 -14.48 -2.85 3.52
#